data_65dcdf1e7ca750f34968624d12fde03b
#
_entry.id   65dcdf1e7ca750f34968624d12fde03b
#
_cell.length_a   1.000
_cell.length_b   1.000
_cell.length_c   1.000
_cell.angle_alpha   90.00
_cell.angle_beta   90.00
_cell.angle_gamma   90.00
#
_symmetry.space_group_name_H-M   'P 1'
#
loop_
_entity.id
_entity.type
_entity.pdbx_description
1 polymer ?
#
loop_
_entity_poly.entity_id
_entity_poly.type
_entity_poly.pdbx_seq_one_letter_code
_entity_poly.pdbx_strand_id
1 'polypeptide(L)'
;MVEGTGARAQARRQERVAKLVWGSLFVVMGVLFTLHDMGRIDLGEPTHQFDPKHAVDGDFKSRWSSAFSDPQWLTVDLGVATPLSRIRLFWEAAYARDYELQVSSDGMNWRTARRVTSAGGGIEEQEVDATGRYVRLMGTHRATPYGYSLWELQVFDSGGALVSQGKPATASSEEGHGTFLLWLRFWPLLILATGLPLLLAPRDDTAQVVGMVMTVAGAFLQLQGLGFVSWGFRQTSAIILVVVGVVILLQSLRRRERPDEGGTGPSGGAW
;
A
#
# COMPACT_ATOMS: atom_id res chain seq x y z
N MET A 1 -44.82 15.01 -26.62
CA MET A 1 -44.93 14.64 -25.16
C MET A 1 -44.33 13.25 -24.85
N VAL A 2 -43.87 12.47 -25.83
CA VAL A 2 -43.31 11.10 -25.68
C VAL A 2 -41.81 11.07 -25.38
N GLU A 3 -41.03 12.06 -25.86
CA GLU A 3 -39.55 12.10 -25.67
C GLU A 3 -39.10 12.27 -24.22
N GLY A 4 -39.90 12.93 -23.39
CA GLY A 4 -39.53 13.16 -21.98
C GLY A 4 -39.61 11.91 -21.07
N THR A 5 -40.36 10.88 -21.45
CA THR A 5 -40.52 9.66 -20.65
C THR A 5 -39.34 8.70 -20.77
N GLY A 6 -38.76 8.59 -21.98
CA GLY A 6 -37.57 7.75 -22.22
C GLY A 6 -36.31 8.27 -21.50
N ALA A 7 -36.04 9.58 -21.60
CA ALA A 7 -34.92 10.21 -20.97
C ALA A 7 -34.97 10.09 -19.44
N ARG A 8 -36.16 10.24 -18.83
CA ARG A 8 -36.36 10.07 -17.38
C ARG A 8 -36.18 8.62 -16.95
N ALA A 9 -36.63 7.64 -17.73
CA ALA A 9 -36.43 6.21 -17.43
C ALA A 9 -34.94 5.84 -17.50
N GLN A 10 -34.21 6.34 -18.48
CA GLN A 10 -32.77 6.11 -18.64
C GLN A 10 -31.96 6.76 -17.51
N ALA A 11 -32.29 7.98 -17.11
CA ALA A 11 -31.66 8.64 -15.98
C ALA A 11 -31.85 7.88 -14.66
N ARG A 12 -33.08 7.39 -14.40
CA ARG A 12 -33.39 6.56 -13.23
C ARG A 12 -32.63 5.23 -13.26
N ARG A 13 -32.46 4.60 -14.43
CA ARG A 13 -31.69 3.37 -14.58
C ARG A 13 -30.22 3.61 -14.25
N GLN A 14 -29.63 4.67 -14.78
CA GLN A 14 -28.24 5.02 -14.50
C GLN A 14 -28.03 5.31 -13.00
N GLU A 15 -28.93 6.05 -12.37
CA GLU A 15 -28.84 6.35 -10.94
C GLU A 15 -28.91 5.06 -10.09
N ARG A 16 -29.81 4.13 -10.44
CA ARG A 16 -29.90 2.82 -9.75
C ARG A 16 -28.62 2.00 -9.91
N VAL A 17 -28.07 1.91 -11.13
CA VAL A 17 -26.82 1.19 -11.40
C VAL A 17 -25.65 1.83 -10.63
N ALA A 18 -25.56 3.16 -10.65
CA ALA A 18 -24.54 3.87 -9.88
C ALA A 18 -24.65 3.58 -8.37
N LYS A 19 -25.85 3.65 -7.78
CA LYS A 19 -26.05 3.36 -6.36
C LYS A 19 -25.69 1.92 -6.03
N LEU A 20 -26.03 0.95 -6.89
CA LEU A 20 -25.65 -0.44 -6.69
C LEU A 20 -24.13 -0.64 -6.75
N VAL A 21 -23.45 -0.08 -7.75
CA VAL A 21 -22.00 -0.21 -7.92
C VAL A 21 -21.26 0.43 -6.74
N TRP A 22 -21.60 1.68 -6.41
CA TRP A 22 -20.94 2.37 -5.30
C TRP A 22 -21.26 1.73 -3.95
N GLY A 23 -22.51 1.35 -3.71
CA GLY A 23 -22.91 0.67 -2.48
C GLY A 23 -22.18 -0.67 -2.31
N SER A 24 -22.13 -1.50 -3.37
CA SER A 24 -21.38 -2.76 -3.34
C SER A 24 -19.89 -2.55 -3.10
N LEU A 25 -19.29 -1.54 -3.75
CA LEU A 25 -17.87 -1.22 -3.56
C LEU A 25 -17.58 -0.88 -2.09
N PHE A 26 -18.36 0.01 -1.48
CA PHE A 26 -18.14 0.40 -0.09
C PHE A 26 -18.33 -0.77 0.88
N VAL A 27 -19.34 -1.62 0.66
CA VAL A 27 -19.55 -2.81 1.49
C VAL A 27 -18.37 -3.77 1.36
N VAL A 28 -17.95 -4.11 0.13
CA VAL A 28 -16.84 -5.03 -0.12
C VAL A 28 -15.54 -4.47 0.47
N MET A 29 -15.23 -3.19 0.26
CA MET A 29 -14.03 -2.56 0.82
C MET A 29 -14.08 -2.54 2.36
N GLY A 30 -15.23 -2.22 2.95
CA GLY A 30 -15.39 -2.24 4.40
C GLY A 30 -15.15 -3.63 4.99
N VAL A 31 -15.72 -4.67 4.38
CA VAL A 31 -15.51 -6.07 4.78
C VAL A 31 -14.04 -6.48 4.62
N LEU A 32 -13.42 -6.18 3.48
CA LEU A 32 -12.02 -6.52 3.22
C LEU A 32 -11.08 -5.84 4.22
N PHE A 33 -11.27 -4.56 4.50
CA PHE A 33 -10.45 -3.85 5.49
C PHE A 33 -10.66 -4.39 6.91
N THR A 34 -11.90 -4.71 7.28
CA THR A 34 -12.19 -5.32 8.58
C THR A 34 -11.51 -6.68 8.71
N LEU A 35 -11.59 -7.54 7.67
CA LEU A 35 -10.95 -8.85 7.68
C LEU A 35 -9.42 -8.75 7.70
N HIS A 36 -8.85 -7.76 7.03
CA HIS A 36 -7.42 -7.48 7.07
C HIS A 36 -6.98 -7.02 8.47
N ASP A 37 -7.71 -6.07 9.07
CA ASP A 37 -7.44 -5.56 10.42
C ASP A 37 -7.56 -6.66 11.50
N MET A 38 -8.46 -7.63 11.27
CA MET A 38 -8.58 -8.83 12.10
C MET A 38 -7.51 -9.90 11.82
N GLY A 39 -6.59 -9.67 10.88
CA GLY A 39 -5.57 -10.64 10.48
C GLY A 39 -6.12 -11.89 9.77
N ARG A 40 -7.36 -11.85 9.26
CA ARG A 40 -8.00 -12.98 8.58
C ARG A 40 -7.63 -13.09 7.11
N ILE A 41 -7.28 -11.98 6.49
CA ILE A 41 -6.79 -11.90 5.11
C ILE A 41 -5.60 -10.95 5.05
N ASP A 42 -4.67 -11.25 4.16
CA ASP A 42 -3.58 -10.35 3.81
C ASP A 42 -3.91 -9.67 2.48
N LEU A 43 -4.17 -8.36 2.51
CA LEU A 43 -4.37 -7.55 1.30
C LEU A 43 -3.05 -7.15 0.65
N GLY A 44 -1.94 -7.65 1.17
CA GLY A 44 -0.59 -7.33 0.77
C GLY A 44 -0.22 -5.92 1.22
N GLU A 45 0.77 -5.84 2.09
CA GLU A 45 1.36 -4.58 2.50
C GLU A 45 1.90 -3.82 1.28
N PRO A 46 1.62 -2.53 1.15
CA PRO A 46 2.35 -1.72 0.19
C PRO A 46 3.78 -1.59 0.70
N THR A 47 4.66 -2.44 0.19
CA THR A 47 6.09 -2.51 0.49
C THR A 47 6.41 -2.62 1.98
N HIS A 48 7.00 -3.72 2.41
CA HIS A 48 7.68 -3.87 3.72
C HIS A 48 8.94 -2.98 3.77
N GLN A 49 8.77 -1.70 3.44
CA GLN A 49 9.87 -0.76 3.33
C GLN A 49 10.59 -0.56 4.66
N PHE A 50 9.87 -0.76 5.77
CA PHE A 50 10.34 -0.55 7.13
C PHE A 50 10.27 -1.81 8.00
N ASP A 51 10.30 -3.00 7.36
CA ASP A 51 10.28 -4.30 8.02
C ASP A 51 11.45 -4.44 9.02
N PRO A 52 11.22 -5.01 10.21
CA PRO A 52 12.27 -5.28 11.19
C PRO A 52 13.50 -6.03 10.66
N LYS A 53 13.33 -6.90 9.67
CA LYS A 53 14.44 -7.64 9.04
C LYS A 53 15.48 -6.72 8.40
N HIS A 54 15.08 -5.54 7.94
CA HIS A 54 15.97 -4.57 7.33
C HIS A 54 17.00 -3.99 8.30
N ALA A 55 16.75 -4.09 9.61
CA ALA A 55 17.73 -3.69 10.61
C ALA A 55 18.83 -4.75 10.86
N VAL A 56 18.83 -5.88 10.16
CA VAL A 56 19.82 -6.97 10.30
C VAL A 56 20.17 -7.61 8.96
N ASP A 57 19.87 -6.99 7.82
CA ASP A 57 20.09 -7.55 6.47
C ASP A 57 21.48 -7.23 5.88
N GLY A 58 22.21 -6.29 6.48
CA GLY A 58 23.53 -5.84 6.03
C GLY A 58 23.46 -4.80 4.92
N ASP A 59 22.26 -4.29 4.55
CA ASP A 59 22.08 -3.24 3.54
C ASP A 59 21.75 -1.90 4.20
N PHE A 60 22.70 -0.97 4.21
CA PHE A 60 22.52 0.40 4.72
C PHE A 60 21.62 1.30 3.84
N LYS A 61 20.93 0.74 2.86
CA LYS A 61 19.89 1.44 2.07
C LYS A 61 18.47 1.05 2.48
N SER A 62 18.32 -0.04 3.22
CA SER A 62 17.10 -0.48 3.86
C SER A 62 17.14 -0.12 5.36
N ARG A 63 15.98 -0.03 6.01
CA ARG A 63 15.92 0.26 7.44
C ARG A 63 14.61 -0.26 8.05
N TRP A 64 14.63 -0.51 9.35
CA TRP A 64 13.43 -0.56 10.15
C TRP A 64 13.02 0.85 10.58
N SER A 65 11.72 1.13 10.60
CA SER A 65 11.15 2.33 11.22
C SER A 65 9.86 1.98 11.97
N SER A 66 9.71 2.51 13.18
CA SER A 66 8.57 2.25 14.05
C SER A 66 7.44 3.25 13.87
N ALA A 67 6.27 2.96 14.46
CA ALA A 67 5.24 3.96 14.69
C ALA A 67 5.75 5.15 15.52
N PHE A 68 5.10 6.32 15.41
CA PHE A 68 5.52 7.58 16.03
C PHE A 68 5.02 7.70 17.48
N SER A 69 5.31 6.69 18.30
CA SER A 69 4.92 6.64 19.70
C SER A 69 6.02 5.97 20.56
N ASP A 70 5.98 6.22 21.86
CA ASP A 70 6.84 5.60 22.88
C ASP A 70 6.00 4.69 23.79
N PRO A 71 6.54 3.57 24.26
CA PRO A 71 7.80 2.94 23.83
C PRO A 71 7.64 2.10 22.56
N GLN A 72 8.74 1.82 21.84
CA GLN A 72 8.81 0.85 20.75
C GLN A 72 10.03 -0.04 20.89
N TRP A 73 9.98 -1.24 20.31
CA TRP A 73 11.09 -2.18 20.38
C TRP A 73 11.33 -2.90 19.06
N LEU A 74 12.59 -3.31 18.87
CA LEU A 74 13.07 -4.24 17.85
C LEU A 74 13.76 -5.40 18.54
N THR A 75 13.43 -6.64 18.19
CA THR A 75 13.99 -7.87 18.76
C THR A 75 14.60 -8.72 17.65
N VAL A 76 15.80 -9.24 17.88
CA VAL A 76 16.49 -10.20 17.00
C VAL A 76 16.59 -11.55 17.71
N ASP A 77 16.23 -12.65 17.02
CA ASP A 77 16.42 -14.02 17.48
C ASP A 77 17.74 -14.58 16.93
N LEU A 78 18.76 -14.70 17.75
CA LEU A 78 20.05 -15.26 17.37
C LEU A 78 19.99 -16.77 17.08
N GLY A 79 18.88 -17.44 17.47
CA GLY A 79 18.65 -18.87 17.30
C GLY A 79 19.16 -19.71 18.46
N VAL A 80 20.28 -19.32 19.09
CA VAL A 80 20.88 -19.98 20.25
C VAL A 80 21.32 -18.97 21.29
N ALA A 81 21.40 -19.39 22.55
CA ALA A 81 21.95 -18.56 23.61
C ALA A 81 23.44 -18.30 23.35
N THR A 82 23.79 -17.03 23.16
CA THR A 82 25.12 -16.57 22.74
C THR A 82 25.68 -15.61 23.79
N PRO A 83 26.93 -15.78 24.24
CA PRO A 83 27.64 -14.79 25.03
C PRO A 83 27.96 -13.56 24.17
N LEU A 84 27.52 -12.39 24.57
CA LEU A 84 27.61 -11.13 23.80
C LEU A 84 28.67 -10.22 24.43
N SER A 85 29.41 -9.52 23.56
CA SER A 85 30.40 -8.52 24.00
C SER A 85 30.03 -7.11 23.59
N ARG A 86 29.33 -6.95 22.51
CA ARG A 86 29.09 -5.61 21.93
C ARG A 86 27.84 -5.58 21.05
N ILE A 87 27.15 -4.42 21.08
CA ILE A 87 26.04 -4.10 20.17
C ILE A 87 26.33 -2.76 19.52
N ARG A 88 26.24 -2.70 18.19
CA ARG A 88 26.39 -1.48 17.40
C ARG A 88 25.09 -1.14 16.73
N LEU A 89 24.68 0.12 16.85
CA LEU A 89 23.45 0.67 16.30
C LEU A 89 23.79 1.70 15.23
N PHE A 90 23.18 1.58 14.07
CA PHE A 90 23.29 2.56 12.98
C PHE A 90 21.94 3.26 12.84
N TRP A 91 21.78 4.36 13.57
CA TRP A 91 20.56 5.15 13.56
C TRP A 91 20.42 5.94 12.27
N GLU A 92 19.19 6.11 11.80
CA GLU A 92 18.79 7.15 10.86
C GLU A 92 18.60 8.47 11.64
N ALA A 93 18.08 9.53 11.02
CA ALA A 93 17.84 10.82 11.69
C ALA A 93 16.83 10.71 12.85
N ALA A 94 15.90 9.76 12.79
CA ALA A 94 14.91 9.51 13.83
C ALA A 94 15.39 8.41 14.78
N TYR A 95 16.07 8.78 15.84
CA TYR A 95 16.70 7.86 16.79
C TYR A 95 16.06 7.89 18.19
N ALA A 96 16.40 6.88 19.01
CA ALA A 96 16.04 6.86 20.42
C ALA A 96 17.04 7.70 21.22
N ARG A 97 16.55 8.75 21.89
CA ARG A 97 17.33 9.52 22.86
C ARG A 97 17.62 8.72 24.12
N ASP A 98 16.62 7.95 24.58
CA ASP A 98 16.78 7.06 25.72
C ASP A 98 16.32 5.66 25.30
N TYR A 99 17.16 4.64 25.56
CA TYR A 99 16.86 3.27 25.22
C TYR A 99 17.54 2.25 26.16
N GLU A 100 17.06 1.02 26.11
CA GLU A 100 17.67 -0.13 26.76
C GLU A 100 18.01 -1.20 25.73
N LEU A 101 19.18 -1.83 25.92
CA LEU A 101 19.53 -3.08 25.28
C LEU A 101 19.22 -4.20 26.26
N GLN A 102 18.33 -5.08 25.87
CA GLN A 102 17.82 -6.15 26.69
C GLN A 102 18.15 -7.51 26.07
N VAL A 103 18.32 -8.52 26.91
CA VAL A 103 18.54 -9.90 26.48
C VAL A 103 17.53 -10.81 27.14
N SER A 104 17.21 -11.92 26.45
CA SER A 104 16.35 -12.96 26.95
C SER A 104 16.80 -14.34 26.44
N SER A 105 16.52 -15.39 27.19
CA SER A 105 16.71 -16.78 26.76
C SER A 105 15.45 -17.35 26.08
N ASP A 106 14.26 -16.84 26.43
CA ASP A 106 12.96 -17.39 26.07
C ASP A 106 12.07 -16.43 25.26
N GLY A 107 12.53 -15.17 25.07
CA GLY A 107 11.76 -14.12 24.37
C GLY A 107 10.63 -13.51 25.22
N MET A 108 10.42 -13.97 26.45
CA MET A 108 9.36 -13.50 27.36
C MET A 108 9.93 -12.76 28.57
N ASN A 109 10.97 -13.33 29.21
CA ASN A 109 11.61 -12.74 30.36
C ASN A 109 12.86 -11.95 29.95
N TRP A 110 12.82 -10.63 30.14
CA TRP A 110 13.84 -9.71 29.65
C TRP A 110 14.69 -9.16 30.79
N ARG A 111 16.00 -9.11 30.56
CA ARG A 111 16.99 -8.49 31.44
C ARG A 111 17.68 -7.34 30.70
N THR A 112 17.72 -6.17 31.30
CA THR A 112 18.49 -5.05 30.78
C THR A 112 19.98 -5.32 30.89
N ALA A 113 20.67 -5.42 29.76
CA ALA A 113 22.13 -5.56 29.69
C ALA A 113 22.80 -4.17 29.69
N ARG A 114 22.18 -3.19 29.03
CA ARG A 114 22.69 -1.82 28.99
C ARG A 114 21.53 -0.81 28.94
N ARG A 115 21.65 0.28 29.66
CA ARG A 115 20.75 1.44 29.56
C ARG A 115 21.55 2.64 29.06
N VAL A 116 20.99 3.36 28.09
CA VAL A 116 21.58 4.56 27.50
C VAL A 116 20.58 5.70 27.64
N THR A 117 21.06 6.83 28.11
CA THR A 117 20.28 8.07 28.23
C THR A 117 21.02 9.19 27.51
N SER A 118 20.25 10.09 26.89
CA SER A 118 20.80 11.22 26.12
C SER A 118 21.71 10.77 24.97
N ALA A 119 21.33 9.72 24.26
CA ALA A 119 22.01 9.26 23.06
C ALA A 119 22.07 10.36 22.00
N GLY A 120 23.09 10.33 21.14
CA GLY A 120 23.33 11.33 20.09
C GLY A 120 22.87 10.93 18.71
N GLY A 121 22.41 9.67 18.51
CA GLY A 121 22.09 9.11 17.19
C GLY A 121 23.35 8.82 16.35
N GLY A 122 23.14 8.56 15.06
CA GLY A 122 24.22 8.17 14.17
C GLY A 122 24.73 6.76 14.46
N ILE A 123 26.04 6.57 14.58
CA ILE A 123 26.63 5.27 14.91
C ILE A 123 26.96 5.25 16.40
N GLU A 124 26.33 4.31 17.12
CA GLU A 124 26.56 4.09 18.54
C GLU A 124 27.04 2.66 18.80
N GLU A 125 28.03 2.52 19.64
CA GLU A 125 28.56 1.23 20.06
C GLU A 125 28.44 1.09 21.56
N GLN A 126 27.85 0.00 22.02
CA GLN A 126 27.64 -0.29 23.43
C GLN A 126 28.30 -1.61 23.79
N GLU A 127 29.18 -1.60 24.75
CA GLU A 127 29.71 -2.81 25.36
C GLU A 127 28.61 -3.44 26.21
N VAL A 128 28.45 -4.76 26.10
CA VAL A 128 27.52 -5.56 26.87
C VAL A 128 28.23 -6.82 27.35
N ASP A 129 28.01 -7.20 28.63
CA ASP A 129 28.43 -8.47 29.17
C ASP A 129 27.18 -9.25 29.55
N ALA A 130 26.68 -10.01 28.59
CA ALA A 130 25.41 -10.69 28.74
C ALA A 130 25.34 -11.94 27.86
N THR A 131 24.57 -12.93 28.26
CA THR A 131 24.24 -14.10 27.47
C THR A 131 22.74 -14.12 27.19
N GLY A 132 22.34 -14.35 25.94
CA GLY A 132 20.93 -14.45 25.55
C GLY A 132 20.77 -15.02 24.15
N ARG A 133 19.61 -15.61 23.88
CA ARG A 133 19.18 -15.97 22.53
C ARG A 133 18.52 -14.79 21.81
N TYR A 134 17.76 -14.01 22.56
CA TYR A 134 17.07 -12.84 22.02
C TYR A 134 17.75 -11.57 22.49
N VAL A 135 17.93 -10.64 21.57
CA VAL A 135 18.44 -9.29 21.82
C VAL A 135 17.36 -8.29 21.43
N ARG A 136 17.05 -7.37 22.35
CA ARG A 136 16.03 -6.32 22.12
C ARG A 136 16.63 -4.94 22.30
N LEU A 137 16.39 -4.08 21.33
CA LEU A 137 16.46 -2.64 21.48
C LEU A 137 15.08 -2.14 21.92
N MET A 138 14.97 -1.56 23.11
CA MET A 138 13.77 -0.95 23.66
C MET A 138 13.95 0.55 23.73
N GLY A 139 13.37 1.28 22.77
CA GLY A 139 13.35 2.75 22.78
C GLY A 139 12.27 3.26 23.74
N THR A 140 12.66 4.11 24.67
CA THR A 140 11.77 4.66 25.70
C THR A 140 11.44 6.14 25.51
N HIS A 141 12.33 6.89 24.83
CA HIS A 141 12.13 8.30 24.46
C HIS A 141 12.71 8.56 23.08
N ARG A 142 11.89 9.11 22.21
CA ARG A 142 12.28 9.55 20.86
C ARG A 142 13.06 10.87 20.93
N ALA A 143 14.04 11.03 20.04
CA ALA A 143 14.75 12.29 19.88
C ALA A 143 14.02 13.27 18.93
N THR A 144 13.12 12.76 18.09
CA THR A 144 12.41 13.53 17.07
C THR A 144 10.88 13.27 17.17
N PRO A 145 10.03 14.05 16.48
CA PRO A 145 8.59 13.78 16.39
C PRO A 145 8.27 12.47 15.65
N TYR A 146 9.20 11.91 14.87
CA TYR A 146 9.06 10.66 14.13
C TYR A 146 9.26 9.45 15.06
N GLY A 147 9.13 8.22 14.52
CA GLY A 147 9.40 6.99 15.26
C GLY A 147 10.90 6.75 15.53
N TYR A 148 11.25 5.49 15.79
CA TYR A 148 12.64 5.04 15.79
C TYR A 148 12.99 4.51 14.42
N SER A 149 14.12 4.88 13.86
CA SER A 149 14.57 4.47 12.54
C SER A 149 16.01 3.98 12.59
N LEU A 150 16.22 2.71 12.21
CA LEU A 150 17.50 2.04 12.34
C LEU A 150 17.91 1.40 11.01
N TRP A 151 19.05 1.78 10.47
CA TRP A 151 19.65 1.16 9.29
C TRP A 151 20.13 -0.25 9.59
N GLU A 152 20.88 -0.40 10.75
CA GLU A 152 21.43 -1.68 11.14
C GLU A 152 21.54 -1.80 12.67
N LEU A 153 21.28 -3.03 13.16
CA LEU A 153 21.58 -3.51 14.51
C LEU A 153 22.54 -4.68 14.41
N GLN A 154 23.78 -4.45 14.78
CA GLN A 154 24.85 -5.44 14.78
C GLN A 154 25.11 -5.95 16.18
N VAL A 155 24.99 -7.24 16.40
CA VAL A 155 25.28 -7.92 17.65
C VAL A 155 26.54 -8.76 17.47
N PHE A 156 27.52 -8.58 18.36
CA PHE A 156 28.78 -9.30 18.34
C PHE A 156 28.88 -10.22 19.54
N ASP A 157 29.33 -11.45 19.32
CA ASP A 157 29.62 -12.40 20.39
C ASP A 157 30.92 -12.05 21.13
N SER A 158 31.24 -12.83 22.16
CA SER A 158 32.48 -12.69 22.93
C SER A 158 33.76 -12.97 22.12
N GLY A 159 33.65 -13.65 20.98
CA GLY A 159 34.75 -13.88 20.05
C GLY A 159 34.90 -12.74 19.03
N GLY A 160 34.00 -11.75 19.02
CA GLY A 160 33.98 -10.63 18.08
C GLY A 160 33.30 -10.93 16.75
N ALA A 161 32.65 -12.10 16.59
CA ALA A 161 31.89 -12.43 15.40
C ALA A 161 30.53 -11.71 15.36
N LEU A 162 30.12 -11.21 14.17
CA LEU A 162 28.80 -10.65 13.93
C LEU A 162 27.78 -11.80 13.85
N VAL A 163 26.85 -11.85 14.83
CA VAL A 163 25.89 -12.95 14.99
C VAL A 163 24.43 -12.59 14.65
N SER A 164 24.14 -11.30 14.42
CA SER A 164 22.77 -10.82 14.12
C SER A 164 22.41 -10.81 12.65
N GLN A 165 23.38 -10.80 11.73
CA GLN A 165 23.13 -10.59 10.31
C GLN A 165 22.27 -11.72 9.70
N GLY A 166 21.18 -11.33 9.00
CA GLY A 166 20.24 -12.26 8.39
C GLY A 166 19.40 -13.07 9.36
N LYS A 167 19.41 -12.72 10.64
CA LYS A 167 18.60 -13.39 11.67
C LYS A 167 17.15 -12.92 11.67
N PRO A 168 16.20 -13.76 12.12
CA PRO A 168 14.82 -13.32 12.28
C PRO A 168 14.72 -12.12 13.21
N ALA A 169 14.01 -11.08 12.79
CA ALA A 169 13.74 -9.90 13.57
C ALA A 169 12.24 -9.62 13.64
N THR A 170 11.79 -9.09 14.77
CA THR A 170 10.40 -8.66 15.03
C THR A 170 10.41 -7.31 15.72
N ALA A 171 9.34 -6.55 15.59
CA ALA A 171 9.22 -5.25 16.24
C ALA A 171 7.82 -5.04 16.82
N SER A 172 7.70 -4.04 17.70
CA SER A 172 6.41 -3.60 18.25
C SER A 172 5.51 -2.99 17.19
N SER A 173 6.10 -2.36 16.17
CA SER A 173 5.39 -1.71 15.05
C SER A 173 6.35 -1.47 13.89
N GLU A 174 5.76 -1.18 12.75
CA GLU A 174 6.44 -0.68 11.55
C GLU A 174 5.78 0.64 11.11
N GLU A 175 6.58 1.55 10.56
CA GLU A 175 6.05 2.78 9.99
C GLU A 175 5.22 2.45 8.73
N GLY A 176 4.04 3.06 8.61
CA GLY A 176 3.20 2.89 7.44
C GLY A 176 2.13 1.81 7.54
N HIS A 177 2.02 1.09 8.67
CA HIS A 177 0.89 0.20 8.97
C HIS A 177 -0.39 1.00 9.29
N GLY A 178 -0.83 1.84 8.37
CA GLY A 178 -2.09 2.56 8.48
C GLY A 178 -3.02 2.19 7.34
N THR A 179 -4.29 1.95 7.64
CA THR A 179 -5.39 1.78 6.66
C THR A 179 -5.39 2.84 5.55
N PHE A 180 -4.77 4.01 5.79
CA PHE A 180 -4.62 5.06 4.78
C PHE A 180 -3.80 4.62 3.55
N LEU A 181 -2.72 3.85 3.72
CA LEU A 181 -1.93 3.33 2.59
C LEU A 181 -2.69 2.27 1.79
N LEU A 182 -3.56 1.50 2.44
CA LEU A 182 -4.47 0.59 1.74
C LEU A 182 -5.43 1.36 0.84
N TRP A 183 -5.96 2.52 1.27
CA TRP A 183 -6.78 3.39 0.43
C TRP A 183 -6.03 3.85 -0.83
N LEU A 184 -4.75 4.20 -0.71
CA LEU A 184 -3.92 4.58 -1.84
C LEU A 184 -3.72 3.41 -2.82
N ARG A 185 -3.72 2.16 -2.37
CA ARG A 185 -3.64 0.97 -3.24
C ARG A 185 -4.93 0.72 -4.02
N PHE A 186 -6.08 1.04 -3.43
CA PHE A 186 -7.40 0.75 -4.00
C PHE A 186 -8.06 1.95 -4.69
N TRP A 187 -7.37 3.12 -4.79
CA TRP A 187 -7.92 4.30 -5.47
C TRP A 187 -8.36 4.05 -6.93
N PRO A 188 -7.77 3.11 -7.72
CA PRO A 188 -8.24 2.87 -9.07
C PRO A 188 -9.65 2.27 -9.12
N LEU A 189 -10.12 1.64 -8.02
CA LEU A 189 -11.51 1.18 -7.91
C LEU A 189 -12.52 2.34 -7.96
N LEU A 190 -12.14 3.55 -7.58
CA LEU A 190 -12.99 4.74 -7.70
C LEU A 190 -13.22 5.10 -9.17
N ILE A 191 -12.18 4.94 -10.01
CA ILE A 191 -12.30 5.13 -11.46
C ILE A 191 -13.22 4.05 -12.04
N LEU A 192 -13.04 2.79 -11.61
CA LEU A 192 -13.89 1.67 -12.00
C LEU A 192 -15.36 1.90 -11.61
N ALA A 193 -15.61 2.32 -10.36
CA ALA A 193 -16.95 2.57 -9.84
C ALA A 193 -17.66 3.73 -10.52
N THR A 194 -16.92 4.71 -11.07
CA THR A 194 -17.50 5.78 -11.89
C THR A 194 -17.67 5.37 -13.35
N GLY A 195 -16.73 4.64 -13.91
CA GLY A 195 -16.77 4.19 -15.31
C GLY A 195 -17.84 3.13 -15.58
N LEU A 196 -18.01 2.16 -14.66
CA LEU A 196 -18.92 1.04 -14.85
C LEU A 196 -20.40 1.44 -15.01
N PRO A 197 -20.98 2.36 -14.22
CA PRO A 197 -22.34 2.85 -14.46
C PRO A 197 -22.51 3.59 -15.79
N LEU A 198 -21.50 4.35 -16.21
CA LEU A 198 -21.51 5.03 -17.51
C LEU A 198 -21.47 4.04 -18.67
N LEU A 199 -20.79 2.90 -18.50
CA LEU A 199 -20.72 1.83 -19.47
C LEU A 199 -22.03 1.03 -19.54
N LEU A 200 -22.60 0.64 -18.38
CA LEU A 200 -23.77 -0.25 -18.29
C LEU A 200 -25.11 0.46 -18.53
N ALA A 201 -25.19 1.75 -18.26
CA ALA A 201 -26.38 2.56 -18.44
C ALA A 201 -26.02 3.96 -18.99
N PRO A 202 -25.46 4.03 -20.22
CA PRO A 202 -25.01 5.29 -20.81
C PRO A 202 -26.21 6.22 -21.09
N ARG A 203 -26.00 7.52 -20.95
CA ARG A 203 -26.99 8.55 -21.33
C ARG A 203 -26.95 8.81 -22.83
N ASP A 204 -25.76 8.78 -23.40
CA ASP A 204 -25.44 9.01 -24.79
C ASP A 204 -24.19 8.23 -25.20
N ASP A 205 -23.85 8.25 -26.48
CA ASP A 205 -22.69 7.55 -27.02
C ASP A 205 -21.38 8.06 -26.39
N THR A 206 -21.30 9.33 -26.05
CA THR A 206 -20.11 9.91 -25.38
C THR A 206 -19.95 9.38 -23.98
N ALA A 207 -21.03 9.29 -23.19
CA ALA A 207 -20.99 8.69 -21.85
C ALA A 207 -20.58 7.22 -21.90
N GLN A 208 -21.00 6.46 -22.91
CA GLN A 208 -20.60 5.06 -23.09
C GLN A 208 -19.08 4.94 -23.33
N VAL A 209 -18.50 5.82 -24.16
CA VAL A 209 -17.05 5.83 -24.42
C VAL A 209 -16.28 6.14 -23.16
N VAL A 210 -16.65 7.24 -22.50
CA VAL A 210 -16.01 7.65 -21.26
C VAL A 210 -16.10 6.53 -20.24
N GLY A 211 -17.26 5.89 -20.10
CA GLY A 211 -17.45 4.74 -19.22
C GLY A 211 -16.53 3.57 -19.57
N MET A 212 -16.36 3.25 -20.86
CA MET A 212 -15.47 2.19 -21.31
C MET A 212 -14.00 2.51 -20.99
N VAL A 213 -13.55 3.71 -21.33
CA VAL A 213 -12.16 4.16 -21.09
C VAL A 213 -11.85 4.12 -19.58
N MET A 214 -12.74 4.67 -18.75
CA MET A 214 -12.56 4.68 -17.30
C MET A 214 -12.55 3.26 -16.72
N THR A 215 -13.45 2.38 -17.16
CA THR A 215 -13.51 1.00 -16.67
C THR A 215 -12.23 0.24 -17.02
N VAL A 216 -11.76 0.33 -18.26
CA VAL A 216 -10.52 -0.35 -18.70
C VAL A 216 -9.29 0.22 -17.98
N ALA A 217 -9.19 1.55 -17.89
CA ALA A 217 -8.07 2.20 -17.19
C ALA A 217 -8.06 1.86 -15.69
N GLY A 218 -9.22 1.92 -15.03
CA GLY A 218 -9.35 1.59 -13.61
C GLY A 218 -9.01 0.12 -13.32
N ALA A 219 -9.50 -0.82 -14.15
CA ALA A 219 -9.17 -2.24 -14.03
C ALA A 219 -7.66 -2.50 -14.21
N PHE A 220 -7.06 -1.89 -15.23
CA PHE A 220 -5.64 -2.04 -15.51
C PHE A 220 -4.77 -1.49 -14.37
N LEU A 221 -5.05 -0.27 -13.90
CA LEU A 221 -4.34 0.35 -12.77
C LEU A 221 -4.51 -0.48 -11.49
N GLN A 222 -5.69 -1.08 -11.28
CA GLN A 222 -5.90 -1.95 -10.12
C GLN A 222 -5.07 -3.24 -10.20
N LEU A 223 -4.99 -3.89 -11.38
CA LEU A 223 -4.17 -5.08 -11.59
C LEU A 223 -2.68 -4.78 -11.41
N GLN A 224 -2.23 -3.59 -11.82
CA GLN A 224 -0.87 -3.13 -11.59
C GLN A 224 -0.60 -2.89 -10.10
N GLY A 225 -1.52 -2.23 -9.39
CA GLY A 225 -1.43 -2.00 -7.94
C GLY A 225 -1.44 -3.29 -7.13
N LEU A 226 -2.07 -4.35 -7.62
CA LEU A 226 -2.08 -5.69 -7.01
C LEU A 226 -0.84 -6.54 -7.38
N GLY A 227 0.04 -6.03 -8.26
CA GLY A 227 1.26 -6.72 -8.66
C GLY A 227 1.09 -7.80 -9.74
N PHE A 228 -0.12 -7.97 -10.31
CA PHE A 228 -0.34 -8.90 -11.43
C PHE A 228 0.33 -8.44 -12.72
N VAL A 229 0.59 -7.13 -12.85
CA VAL A 229 1.23 -6.52 -14.02
C VAL A 229 2.39 -5.66 -13.56
N SER A 230 3.62 -6.05 -13.89
CA SER A 230 4.86 -5.37 -13.49
C SER A 230 5.42 -4.43 -14.56
N TRP A 231 4.55 -3.74 -15.31
CA TRP A 231 4.98 -2.85 -16.39
C TRP A 231 5.29 -1.44 -15.85
N GLY A 232 6.40 -0.87 -16.33
CA GLY A 232 6.78 0.49 -15.98
C GLY A 232 5.81 1.54 -16.55
N PHE A 233 5.81 2.74 -15.98
CA PHE A 233 4.92 3.85 -16.37
C PHE A 233 4.92 4.14 -17.89
N ARG A 234 6.08 4.03 -18.56
CA ARG A 234 6.21 4.24 -20.01
C ARG A 234 5.43 3.22 -20.86
N GLN A 235 5.40 1.95 -20.43
CA GLN A 235 4.67 0.89 -21.14
C GLN A 235 3.17 0.98 -20.87
N THR A 236 2.80 1.31 -19.65
CA THR A 236 1.41 1.49 -19.22
C THR A 236 0.73 2.64 -19.97
N SER A 237 1.38 3.79 -20.06
CA SER A 237 0.82 4.97 -20.77
C SER A 237 0.63 4.71 -22.27
N ALA A 238 1.57 4.00 -22.91
CA ALA A 238 1.45 3.64 -24.33
C ALA A 238 0.25 2.73 -24.59
N ILE A 239 -0.01 1.75 -23.74
CA ILE A 239 -1.15 0.83 -23.90
C ILE A 239 -2.48 1.55 -23.69
N ILE A 240 -2.57 2.42 -22.68
CA ILE A 240 -3.78 3.23 -22.45
C ILE A 240 -4.09 4.08 -23.70
N LEU A 241 -3.07 4.73 -24.26
CA LEU A 241 -3.23 5.54 -25.49
C LEU A 241 -3.70 4.69 -26.68
N VAL A 242 -3.16 3.49 -26.85
CA VAL A 242 -3.59 2.57 -27.93
C VAL A 242 -5.04 2.15 -27.72
N VAL A 243 -5.44 1.75 -26.52
CA VAL A 243 -6.82 1.35 -26.19
C VAL A 243 -7.79 2.50 -26.44
N VAL A 244 -7.48 3.70 -25.97
CA VAL A 244 -8.29 4.91 -26.23
C VAL A 244 -8.40 5.19 -27.71
N GLY A 245 -7.30 5.13 -28.45
CA GLY A 245 -7.26 5.34 -29.91
C GLY A 245 -8.12 4.33 -30.66
N VAL A 246 -8.04 3.05 -30.34
CA VAL A 246 -8.86 1.97 -30.92
C VAL A 246 -10.34 2.20 -30.66
N VAL A 247 -10.71 2.57 -29.43
CA VAL A 247 -12.10 2.86 -29.05
C VAL A 247 -12.67 4.02 -29.87
N ILE A 248 -11.91 5.11 -30.02
CA ILE A 248 -12.31 6.27 -30.83
C ILE A 248 -12.49 5.88 -32.30
N LEU A 249 -11.56 5.09 -32.84
CA LEU A 249 -11.66 4.59 -34.22
C LEU A 249 -12.89 3.73 -34.47
N LEU A 250 -13.14 2.74 -33.58
CA LEU A 250 -14.31 1.87 -33.72
C LEU A 250 -15.63 2.65 -33.67
N GLN A 251 -15.69 3.71 -32.88
CA GLN A 251 -16.88 4.56 -32.83
C GLN A 251 -17.04 5.43 -34.07
N SER A 252 -15.95 5.95 -34.64
CA SER A 252 -16.02 6.73 -35.87
C SER A 252 -16.52 5.87 -37.04
N LEU A 253 -16.15 4.59 -37.06
CA LEU A 253 -16.64 3.60 -38.03
C LEU A 253 -18.13 3.30 -37.87
N ARG A 254 -18.60 3.09 -36.64
CA ARG A 254 -20.02 2.85 -36.33
C ARG A 254 -20.92 4.01 -36.64
N ARG A 255 -20.45 5.26 -36.53
CA ARG A 255 -21.21 6.46 -36.95
C ARG A 255 -21.42 6.57 -38.47
N ARG A 256 -20.52 5.99 -39.28
CA ARG A 256 -20.67 5.98 -40.78
C ARG A 256 -21.70 4.98 -41.27
N GLU A 257 -22.11 3.99 -40.48
CA GLU A 257 -23.06 2.93 -40.85
C GLU A 257 -24.53 3.26 -40.54
N ARG A 258 -24.87 4.41 -39.96
CA ARG A 258 -26.25 4.87 -39.86
C ARG A 258 -26.59 5.66 -41.14
N PRO A 259 -27.35 5.10 -42.11
CA PRO A 259 -27.89 5.87 -43.21
C PRO A 259 -28.83 6.96 -42.69
N ASP A 260 -28.77 8.16 -43.24
CA ASP A 260 -29.75 9.21 -43.01
C ASP A 260 -31.17 8.70 -43.41
N GLU A 261 -31.89 8.11 -42.49
CA GLU A 261 -33.34 7.93 -42.58
C GLU A 261 -34.04 9.25 -42.23
N GLY A 262 -33.89 10.22 -43.13
CA GLY A 262 -34.47 11.53 -42.90
C GLY A 262 -34.61 12.31 -44.19
N GLY A 263 -35.45 11.87 -45.09
CA GLY A 263 -35.69 12.63 -46.32
C GLY A 263 -36.80 12.13 -47.22
N THR A 264 -37.96 11.82 -46.64
CA THR A 264 -39.19 11.84 -47.48
C THR A 264 -40.12 12.91 -46.92
N GLY A 265 -39.86 14.15 -47.31
CA GLY A 265 -40.89 15.19 -47.24
C GLY A 265 -42.07 14.84 -48.17
N PRO A 266 -43.31 15.05 -47.77
CA PRO A 266 -44.42 14.88 -48.67
C PRO A 266 -44.40 16.01 -49.70
N SER A 267 -44.17 15.63 -50.94
CA SER A 267 -44.38 16.47 -52.10
C SER A 267 -45.84 16.96 -52.14
N GLY A 268 -45.99 18.25 -52.19
CA GLY A 268 -47.27 18.92 -52.36
C GLY A 268 -48.08 18.38 -53.51
N GLY A 269 -49.31 18.18 -53.24
CA GLY A 269 -50.36 18.09 -54.24
C GLY A 269 -51.21 19.32 -54.13
N ALA A 270 -51.08 20.19 -55.14
CA ALA A 270 -52.06 21.20 -55.47
C ALA A 270 -53.36 20.54 -55.92
N TRP A 271 -54.43 21.08 -55.43
CA TRP A 271 -55.65 21.51 -56.17
C TRP A 271 -56.59 22.21 -55.21
#